data_a7ac1f9c6861b6233a41cc6b525b851e
#
_entry.id   a7ac1f9c6861b6233a41cc6b525b851e
#
_cell.length_a   1.000
_cell.length_b   1.000
_cell.length_c   1.000
_cell.angle_alpha   90.00
_cell.angle_beta   90.00
_cell.angle_gamma   90.00
#
_symmetry.space_group_name_H-M   'P 1'
#
loop_
_entity.id
_entity.type
_entity.pdbx_description
1 polymer ?
#
loop_
_entity_poly.entity_id
_entity_poly.type
_entity_poly.pdbx_seq_one_letter_code
_entity_poly.pdbx_strand_id
1 'polypeptide(L)'
;IEINRLIDITKGVVSGPSDIGFETYAVFYVTELNKKVSGKVLLSQESDAIARMLCCEERDIDVQELDDAIKNPLRYFSDDLVLIDWNAALVYDPRKSYEALDVIEYAVIELLELRTYDVLLDKSLEKAYEDIRKRSLGFTNPLSRILRDLSTVRLEVSDVIDKVENSLKMLGDLYLVKVYNAAAGRFYLESWKESVRNKLNTVMNTYTMLSEKREAQRMFILELSVVALFIIEIFLFFRE
;
A
#
# COMPACT_ATOMS: atom_id res chain seq x y z
N ILE A 1 0.62 22.22 10.14
CA ILE A 1 0.18 23.47 9.45
C ILE A 1 0.71 23.48 8.01
N GLU A 2 1.93 23.03 7.73
CA GLU A 2 2.49 23.01 6.37
C GLU A 2 1.86 21.93 5.47
N ILE A 3 1.56 20.76 6.00
CA ILE A 3 0.96 19.63 5.24
C ILE A 3 -0.39 20.04 4.64
N ASN A 4 -1.27 20.67 5.39
CA ASN A 4 -2.57 21.13 4.87
C ASN A 4 -2.41 22.17 3.76
N ARG A 5 -1.36 23.00 3.82
CA ARG A 5 -1.04 23.98 2.79
C ARG A 5 -0.53 23.29 1.51
N LEU A 6 0.28 22.26 1.64
CA LEU A 6 0.74 21.45 0.49
C LEU A 6 -0.43 20.70 -0.16
N ILE A 7 -1.32 20.11 0.63
CA ILE A 7 -2.54 19.47 0.13
C ILE A 7 -3.42 20.47 -0.62
N ASP A 8 -3.58 21.69 -0.10
CA ASP A 8 -4.38 22.72 -0.77
C ASP A 8 -3.74 23.22 -2.09
N ILE A 9 -2.42 23.29 -2.17
CA ILE A 9 -1.71 23.64 -3.40
C ILE A 9 -1.82 22.54 -4.46
N THR A 10 -1.81 21.28 -4.04
CA THR A 10 -1.86 20.12 -4.96
C THR A 10 -3.28 19.77 -5.41
N LYS A 11 -4.33 20.21 -4.72
CA LYS A 11 -5.74 19.96 -5.10
C LYS A 11 -6.11 20.38 -6.52
N GLY A 12 -5.41 21.34 -7.11
CA GLY A 12 -5.61 21.78 -8.49
C GLY A 12 -4.87 20.94 -9.54
N VAL A 13 -3.94 20.09 -9.13
CA VAL A 13 -3.05 19.33 -10.02
C VAL A 13 -3.34 17.82 -9.93
N VAL A 14 -3.85 17.36 -8.79
CA VAL A 14 -4.19 15.96 -8.54
C VAL A 14 -5.68 15.74 -8.71
N SER A 15 -6.06 15.05 -9.78
CA SER A 15 -7.42 14.55 -9.99
C SER A 15 -7.57 13.22 -9.24
N GLY A 16 -8.04 13.27 -7.99
CA GLY A 16 -8.26 12.07 -7.19
C GLY A 16 -8.97 12.38 -5.87
N PRO A 17 -9.45 11.36 -5.14
CA PRO A 17 -10.20 11.57 -3.91
C PRO A 17 -9.34 12.26 -2.84
N SER A 18 -9.95 13.20 -2.15
CA SER A 18 -9.37 14.00 -1.07
C SER A 18 -9.02 13.22 0.21
N ASP A 19 -9.19 11.92 0.21
CA ASP A 19 -8.96 11.01 1.35
C ASP A 19 -7.64 10.21 1.23
N ILE A 20 -6.67 10.71 0.47
CA ILE A 20 -5.34 10.10 0.45
C ILE A 20 -4.71 10.34 1.82
N GLY A 21 -4.33 9.26 2.49
CA GLY A 21 -3.55 9.31 3.72
C GLY A 21 -2.22 10.02 3.49
N PHE A 22 -1.53 10.34 4.56
CA PHE A 22 -0.15 10.80 4.49
C PHE A 22 0.71 9.94 5.42
N GLU A 23 1.95 9.72 5.04
CA GLU A 23 2.97 9.14 5.89
C GLU A 23 3.94 10.22 6.33
N THR A 24 4.40 10.13 7.57
CA THR A 24 5.46 10.98 8.10
C THR A 24 6.64 10.10 8.44
N TYR A 25 7.76 10.39 7.82
CA TYR A 25 9.00 9.67 8.06
C TYR A 25 10.15 10.66 8.19
N ALA A 26 10.92 10.58 9.27
CA ALA A 26 12.04 11.50 9.49
C ALA A 26 13.31 10.92 8.87
N VAL A 27 14.06 11.75 8.13
CA VAL A 27 15.39 11.36 7.65
C VAL A 27 16.41 12.36 8.14
N PHE A 28 17.34 11.91 8.96
CA PHE A 28 18.46 12.68 9.45
C PHE A 28 19.62 12.55 8.47
N TYR A 29 19.78 13.53 7.60
CA TYR A 29 20.84 13.54 6.61
C TYR A 29 22.04 14.36 7.11
N VAL A 30 23.14 13.67 7.43
CA VAL A 30 24.37 14.24 7.97
C VAL A 30 25.45 14.20 6.91
N THR A 31 25.92 15.37 6.47
CA THR A 31 26.95 15.49 5.43
C THR A 31 28.31 15.86 5.98
N GLU A 32 28.37 16.43 7.18
CA GLU A 32 29.62 16.90 7.78
C GLU A 32 29.56 16.79 9.30
N LEU A 33 30.65 16.38 9.89
CA LEU A 33 30.86 16.33 11.32
C LEU A 33 32.09 17.20 11.68
N ASN A 34 32.15 17.68 12.91
CA ASN A 34 33.29 18.49 13.40
C ASN A 34 34.66 17.81 13.22
N LYS A 35 34.66 16.47 13.15
CA LYS A 35 35.84 15.65 12.86
C LYS A 35 35.49 14.61 11.82
N LYS A 36 36.40 14.33 10.89
CA LYS A 36 36.21 13.19 9.97
C LYS A 36 36.27 11.89 10.75
N VAL A 37 35.15 11.20 10.82
CA VAL A 37 35.01 9.89 11.47
C VAL A 37 34.47 8.88 10.46
N SER A 38 34.87 7.62 10.57
CA SER A 38 34.26 6.56 9.79
C SER A 38 32.86 6.25 10.32
N GLY A 39 31.95 5.78 9.46
CA GLY A 39 30.60 5.38 9.87
C GLY A 39 30.60 4.33 10.98
N LYS A 40 31.62 3.43 11.02
CA LYS A 40 31.79 2.47 12.10
C LYS A 40 32.13 3.12 13.44
N VAL A 41 33.02 4.10 13.43
CA VAL A 41 33.45 4.84 14.64
C VAL A 41 32.29 5.70 15.13
N LEU A 42 31.58 6.39 14.24
CA LEU A 42 30.40 7.17 14.58
C LEU A 42 29.38 6.30 15.32
N LEU A 43 29.00 5.16 14.74
CA LEU A 43 28.04 4.24 15.36
C LEU A 43 28.52 3.72 16.71
N SER A 44 29.83 3.40 16.86
CA SER A 44 30.34 2.87 18.13
C SER A 44 30.44 3.90 19.24
N GLN A 45 30.63 5.18 18.90
CA GLN A 45 30.76 6.26 19.88
C GLN A 45 29.41 6.87 20.27
N GLU A 46 28.47 6.93 19.33
CA GLU A 46 27.20 7.64 19.48
C GLU A 46 25.99 6.69 19.37
N SER A 47 26.16 5.39 19.64
CA SER A 47 25.13 4.36 19.44
C SER A 47 23.82 4.69 20.17
N ASP A 48 23.88 5.09 21.44
CA ASP A 48 22.69 5.42 22.24
C ASP A 48 21.97 6.68 21.69
N ALA A 49 22.73 7.72 21.35
CA ALA A 49 22.16 8.95 20.79
C ALA A 49 21.50 8.69 19.42
N ILE A 50 22.17 7.92 18.57
CA ILE A 50 21.65 7.54 17.26
C ILE A 50 20.38 6.67 17.39
N ALA A 51 20.39 5.67 18.28
CA ALA A 51 19.25 4.80 18.51
C ALA A 51 18.02 5.60 19.00
N ARG A 52 18.17 6.47 19.99
CA ARG A 52 17.11 7.36 20.48
C ARG A 52 16.57 8.29 19.38
N MET A 53 17.44 8.82 18.55
CA MET A 53 17.05 9.66 17.42
C MET A 53 16.23 8.88 16.39
N LEU A 54 16.58 7.62 16.12
CA LEU A 54 15.84 6.75 15.20
C LEU A 54 14.48 6.33 15.75
N CYS A 55 14.38 6.06 17.04
CA CYS A 55 13.11 5.73 17.68
C CYS A 55 12.12 6.92 17.72
N CYS A 56 12.61 8.17 17.59
CA CYS A 56 11.80 9.40 17.67
C CYS A 56 10.93 9.47 18.95
N GLU A 57 11.41 8.95 20.08
CA GLU A 57 10.69 8.88 21.35
C GLU A 57 11.49 9.60 22.45
N GLU A 58 10.80 10.44 23.23
CA GLU A 58 11.41 11.20 24.32
C GLU A 58 11.45 10.43 25.67
N ARG A 59 10.65 9.38 25.77
CA ARG A 59 10.56 8.57 27.00
C ARG A 59 11.74 7.62 27.11
N ASP A 60 11.93 7.04 28.29
CA ASP A 60 12.87 5.95 28.47
C ASP A 60 12.47 4.74 27.61
N ILE A 61 13.34 4.37 26.71
CA ILE A 61 13.19 3.25 25.77
C ILE A 61 13.98 2.08 26.34
N ASP A 62 13.43 0.89 26.24
CA ASP A 62 14.12 -0.34 26.62
C ASP A 62 15.40 -0.53 25.78
N VAL A 63 16.45 -1.04 26.41
CA VAL A 63 17.75 -1.26 25.76
C VAL A 63 17.61 -2.16 24.53
N GLN A 64 16.72 -3.12 24.57
CA GLN A 64 16.50 -4.04 23.46
C GLN A 64 15.96 -3.32 22.20
N GLU A 65 15.06 -2.35 22.39
CA GLU A 65 14.52 -1.53 21.29
C GLU A 65 15.60 -0.60 20.71
N LEU A 66 16.43 -0.01 21.58
CA LEU A 66 17.56 0.81 21.14
C LEU A 66 18.58 -0.02 20.33
N ASP A 67 18.89 -1.22 20.78
CA ASP A 67 19.79 -2.14 20.07
C ASP A 67 19.19 -2.57 18.72
N ASP A 68 17.87 -2.81 18.66
CA ASP A 68 17.20 -3.20 17.42
C ASP A 68 17.17 -2.07 16.39
N ALA A 69 17.01 -0.83 16.82
CA ALA A 69 17.02 0.34 15.94
C ALA A 69 18.33 0.51 15.16
N ILE A 70 19.48 0.08 15.74
CA ILE A 70 20.80 0.22 15.13
C ILE A 70 21.42 -1.10 14.64
N LYS A 71 20.68 -2.19 14.69
CA LYS A 71 21.16 -3.56 14.47
C LYS A 71 21.76 -3.82 13.09
N ASN A 72 21.24 -3.18 12.05
CA ASN A 72 21.59 -3.48 10.66
C ASN A 72 22.20 -2.27 9.95
N PRO A 73 23.42 -1.81 10.33
CA PRO A 73 24.06 -0.69 9.69
C PRO A 73 24.50 -1.03 8.27
N LEU A 74 24.14 -0.22 7.31
CA LEU A 74 24.56 -0.33 5.92
C LEU A 74 25.70 0.65 5.65
N ARG A 75 26.68 0.22 4.90
CA ARG A 75 27.85 1.02 4.50
C ARG A 75 28.32 0.55 3.13
N TYR A 76 28.62 1.50 2.27
CA TYR A 76 29.28 1.22 1.00
C TYR A 76 30.76 1.56 1.07
N PHE A 77 31.09 2.69 1.68
CA PHE A 77 32.45 3.12 1.94
C PHE A 77 32.75 3.04 3.46
N SER A 78 33.99 3.33 3.82
CA SER A 78 34.38 3.36 5.23
C SER A 78 33.85 4.58 5.99
N ASP A 79 33.49 5.63 5.28
CA ASP A 79 33.10 6.94 5.80
C ASP A 79 31.62 7.27 5.64
N ASP A 80 30.81 6.30 5.22
CA ASP A 80 29.35 6.43 5.19
C ASP A 80 28.66 5.52 6.23
N LEU A 81 27.38 5.80 6.49
CA LEU A 81 26.53 4.99 7.35
C LEU A 81 25.07 5.27 7.01
N VAL A 82 24.31 4.20 6.78
CA VAL A 82 22.85 4.26 6.69
C VAL A 82 22.24 3.34 7.73
N LEU A 83 21.34 3.88 8.52
CA LEU A 83 20.53 3.16 9.49
C LEU A 83 19.06 3.48 9.19
N ILE A 84 18.22 2.47 9.19
CA ILE A 84 16.80 2.59 8.88
C ILE A 84 16.03 1.92 9.98
N ASP A 85 15.14 2.68 10.61
CA ASP A 85 14.19 2.17 11.58
C ASP A 85 12.75 2.50 11.15
N TRP A 86 11.78 2.08 11.95
CA TRP A 86 10.35 2.28 11.65
C TRP A 86 9.96 3.76 11.56
N ASN A 87 10.46 4.60 12.47
CA ASN A 87 10.07 6.01 12.59
C ASN A 87 11.01 6.96 11.84
N ALA A 88 12.28 6.57 11.69
CA ALA A 88 13.28 7.44 11.10
C ALA A 88 14.44 6.67 10.46
N ALA A 89 15.20 7.38 9.62
CA ALA A 89 16.49 6.92 9.12
C ALA A 89 17.59 7.93 9.44
N LEU A 90 18.81 7.44 9.62
CA LEU A 90 20.03 8.23 9.62
C LEU A 90 20.83 7.89 8.36
N VAL A 91 21.16 8.92 7.58
CA VAL A 91 22.06 8.82 6.43
C VAL A 91 23.23 9.76 6.68
N TYR A 92 24.38 9.19 6.97
CA TYR A 92 25.65 9.91 7.04
C TYR A 92 26.44 9.67 5.75
N ASP A 93 26.57 10.70 4.91
CA ASP A 93 27.34 10.65 3.67
C ASP A 93 28.12 11.95 3.43
N PRO A 94 29.43 11.95 3.72
CA PRO A 94 30.29 13.11 3.45
C PRO A 94 30.41 13.51 1.98
N ARG A 95 30.07 12.61 1.05
CA ARG A 95 30.09 12.89 -0.40
C ARG A 95 28.87 13.66 -0.89
N LYS A 96 27.84 13.77 -0.04
CA LYS A 96 26.59 14.47 -0.34
C LYS A 96 25.81 13.82 -1.49
N SER A 97 25.84 12.47 -1.59
CA SER A 97 24.95 11.73 -2.49
C SER A 97 23.54 11.65 -1.90
N TYR A 98 22.54 11.87 -2.74
CA TYR A 98 21.13 11.76 -2.34
C TYR A 98 20.54 10.38 -2.67
N GLU A 99 21.28 9.50 -3.34
CA GLU A 99 20.77 8.21 -3.83
C GLU A 99 20.16 7.33 -2.72
N ALA A 100 20.78 7.28 -1.55
CA ALA A 100 20.22 6.51 -0.42
C ALA A 100 18.93 7.17 0.12
N LEU A 101 18.83 8.49 0.11
CA LEU A 101 17.61 9.23 0.47
C LEU A 101 16.48 8.93 -0.49
N ASP A 102 16.75 9.02 -1.80
CA ASP A 102 15.76 8.77 -2.84
C ASP A 102 15.19 7.35 -2.74
N VAL A 103 16.04 6.37 -2.42
CA VAL A 103 15.63 4.97 -2.24
C VAL A 103 14.78 4.79 -0.97
N ILE A 104 15.11 5.46 0.12
CA ILE A 104 14.31 5.42 1.35
C ILE A 104 12.95 6.11 1.12
N GLU A 105 12.94 7.29 0.49
CA GLU A 105 11.72 8.00 0.12
C GLU A 105 10.82 7.13 -0.75
N TYR A 106 11.39 6.42 -1.71
CA TYR A 106 10.67 5.50 -2.56
C TYR A 106 9.98 4.38 -1.76
N ALA A 107 10.66 3.79 -0.79
CA ALA A 107 10.08 2.77 0.08
C ALA A 107 8.93 3.32 0.96
N VAL A 108 9.05 4.59 1.41
CA VAL A 108 7.97 5.27 2.17
C VAL A 108 6.75 5.56 1.30
N ILE A 109 6.98 5.98 0.04
CA ILE A 109 5.89 6.18 -0.92
C ILE A 109 5.16 4.86 -1.18
N GLU A 110 5.88 3.76 -1.38
CA GLU A 110 5.29 2.44 -1.55
C GLU A 110 4.45 2.00 -0.34
N LEU A 111 4.94 2.26 0.88
CA LEU A 111 4.17 2.02 2.10
C LEU A 111 2.85 2.81 2.09
N LEU A 112 2.90 4.10 1.74
CA LEU A 112 1.71 4.96 1.65
C LEU A 112 0.71 4.43 0.61
N GLU A 113 1.18 4.03 -0.56
CA GLU A 113 0.34 3.46 -1.61
C GLU A 113 -0.35 2.18 -1.13
N LEU A 114 0.40 1.24 -0.56
CA LEU A 114 -0.14 -0.02 -0.05
C LEU A 114 -1.16 0.20 1.06
N ARG A 115 -0.91 1.09 2.01
CA ARG A 115 -1.87 1.47 3.06
C ARG A 115 -3.12 2.12 2.49
N THR A 116 -2.97 2.94 1.47
CA THR A 116 -4.10 3.58 0.79
C THR A 116 -5.00 2.53 0.14
N TYR A 117 -4.41 1.57 -0.58
CA TYR A 117 -5.17 0.45 -1.16
C TYR A 117 -5.82 -0.43 -0.09
N ASP A 118 -5.13 -0.69 1.01
CA ASP A 118 -5.67 -1.48 2.12
C ASP A 118 -6.96 -0.86 2.68
N VAL A 119 -6.97 0.45 2.95
CA VAL A 119 -8.15 1.19 3.41
C VAL A 119 -9.27 1.23 2.37
N LEU A 120 -8.93 1.43 1.08
CA LEU A 120 -9.92 1.43 0.00
C LEU A 120 -10.60 0.07 -0.16
N LEU A 121 -9.83 -1.01 -0.03
CA LEU A 121 -10.33 -2.38 -0.11
C LEU A 121 -11.19 -2.73 1.11
N ASP A 122 -10.86 -2.27 2.31
CA ASP A 122 -11.70 -2.43 3.50
C ASP A 122 -13.08 -1.78 3.31
N LYS A 123 -13.13 -0.53 2.82
CA LYS A 123 -14.39 0.14 2.48
C LYS A 123 -15.19 -0.62 1.42
N SER A 124 -14.50 -1.18 0.42
CA SER A 124 -15.11 -1.97 -0.64
C SER A 124 -15.67 -3.29 -0.12
N LEU A 125 -14.97 -3.92 0.82
CA LEU A 125 -15.38 -5.16 1.47
C LEU A 125 -16.62 -4.94 2.34
N GLU A 126 -16.63 -3.88 3.15
CA GLU A 126 -17.79 -3.49 3.96
C GLU A 126 -19.03 -3.29 3.10
N LYS A 127 -18.89 -2.55 2.00
CA LYS A 127 -19.95 -2.34 1.03
C LYS A 127 -20.43 -3.65 0.40
N ALA A 128 -19.52 -4.56 0.05
CA ALA A 128 -19.87 -5.86 -0.50
C ALA A 128 -20.71 -6.67 0.49
N TYR A 129 -20.35 -6.69 1.77
CA TYR A 129 -21.14 -7.35 2.81
C TYR A 129 -22.52 -6.70 3.02
N GLU A 130 -22.62 -5.39 2.96
CA GLU A 130 -23.92 -4.71 2.98
C GLU A 130 -24.80 -5.09 1.79
N ASP A 131 -24.24 -5.16 0.59
CA ASP A 131 -24.97 -5.52 -0.62
C ASP A 131 -25.49 -6.96 -0.55
N ILE A 132 -24.71 -7.88 0.04
CA ILE A 132 -25.17 -9.25 0.34
C ILE A 132 -26.35 -9.24 1.32
N ARG A 133 -26.27 -8.46 2.39
CA ARG A 133 -27.27 -8.43 3.46
C ARG A 133 -28.59 -7.82 3.02
N LYS A 134 -28.52 -6.77 2.20
CA LYS A 134 -29.73 -6.02 1.78
C LYS A 134 -30.64 -6.80 0.80
N ARG A 135 -30.26 -7.98 0.29
CA ARG A 135 -31.02 -8.80 -0.70
C ARG A 135 -31.67 -8.01 -1.85
N SER A 136 -31.55 -6.68 -1.83
CA SER A 136 -32.25 -5.72 -2.64
C SER A 136 -31.30 -5.09 -3.62
N LEU A 137 -30.82 -5.86 -4.56
CA LEU A 137 -30.18 -5.27 -5.71
C LEU A 137 -31.25 -5.15 -6.81
N GLY A 138 -31.79 -3.95 -6.97
CA GLY A 138 -32.78 -3.66 -8.02
C GLY A 138 -32.30 -4.01 -9.43
N PHE A 139 -33.17 -3.91 -10.40
CA PHE A 139 -32.94 -4.28 -11.82
C PHE A 139 -31.80 -3.48 -12.50
N THR A 140 -31.35 -2.36 -11.94
CA THR A 140 -30.21 -1.57 -12.42
C THR A 140 -28.92 -2.17 -11.92
N ASN A 141 -27.99 -2.43 -12.83
CA ASN A 141 -26.81 -3.28 -12.59
C ASN A 141 -25.53 -2.47 -12.29
N PRO A 142 -25.22 -2.12 -11.04
CA PRO A 142 -23.92 -1.53 -10.69
C PRO A 142 -22.79 -2.58 -10.62
N LEU A 143 -23.10 -3.89 -10.56
CA LEU A 143 -22.13 -4.97 -10.34
C LEU A 143 -21.06 -5.05 -11.43
N SER A 144 -21.43 -4.93 -12.70
CA SER A 144 -20.46 -4.95 -13.79
C SER A 144 -19.52 -3.74 -13.76
N ARG A 145 -20.01 -2.59 -13.25
CA ARG A 145 -19.18 -1.40 -13.03
C ARG A 145 -18.20 -1.64 -11.89
N ILE A 146 -18.69 -2.14 -10.76
CA ILE A 146 -17.86 -2.43 -9.58
C ILE A 146 -16.76 -3.46 -9.92
N LEU A 147 -17.11 -4.54 -10.63
CA LEU A 147 -16.12 -5.54 -11.07
C LEU A 147 -15.07 -4.94 -12.02
N ARG A 148 -15.46 -4.00 -12.87
CA ARG A 148 -14.53 -3.29 -13.75
C ARG A 148 -13.60 -2.39 -12.94
N ASP A 149 -14.15 -1.62 -12.00
CA ASP A 149 -13.38 -0.72 -11.14
C ASP A 149 -12.39 -1.52 -10.28
N LEU A 150 -12.81 -2.65 -9.72
CA LEU A 150 -11.91 -3.57 -8.99
C LEU A 150 -10.83 -4.19 -9.89
N SER A 151 -11.16 -4.48 -11.15
CA SER A 151 -10.14 -4.96 -12.11
C SER A 151 -9.11 -3.89 -12.42
N THR A 152 -9.51 -2.61 -12.47
CA THR A 152 -8.58 -1.48 -12.61
C THR A 152 -7.67 -1.38 -11.39
N VAL A 153 -8.25 -1.40 -10.17
CA VAL A 153 -7.46 -1.42 -8.91
C VAL A 153 -6.48 -2.58 -8.88
N ARG A 154 -6.87 -3.76 -9.37
CA ARG A 154 -5.97 -4.92 -9.47
C ARG A 154 -4.76 -4.65 -10.38
N LEU A 155 -4.98 -4.00 -11.52
CA LEU A 155 -3.89 -3.62 -12.42
C LEU A 155 -2.98 -2.57 -11.80
N GLU A 156 -3.55 -1.56 -11.12
CA GLU A 156 -2.80 -0.51 -10.43
C GLU A 156 -1.93 -1.10 -9.30
N VAL A 157 -2.49 -1.96 -8.46
CA VAL A 157 -1.73 -2.67 -7.40
C VAL A 157 -0.61 -3.52 -7.99
N SER A 158 -0.86 -4.25 -9.08
CA SER A 158 0.19 -5.03 -9.75
C SER A 158 1.28 -4.13 -10.33
N ASP A 159 0.90 -3.00 -10.93
CA ASP A 159 1.84 -2.04 -11.51
C ASP A 159 2.75 -1.39 -10.44
N VAL A 160 2.20 -1.05 -9.27
CA VAL A 160 2.96 -0.55 -8.12
C VAL A 160 4.02 -1.57 -7.70
N ILE A 161 3.63 -2.84 -7.52
CA ILE A 161 4.53 -3.90 -7.10
C ILE A 161 5.62 -4.16 -8.16
N ASP A 162 5.25 -4.22 -9.44
CA ASP A 162 6.16 -4.51 -10.54
C ASP A 162 7.13 -3.36 -10.82
N LYS A 163 6.70 -2.10 -10.68
CA LYS A 163 7.55 -0.91 -10.85
C LYS A 163 8.70 -0.91 -9.87
N VAL A 164 8.45 -1.24 -8.62
CA VAL A 164 9.48 -1.31 -7.57
C VAL A 164 10.56 -2.32 -7.96
N GLU A 165 10.16 -3.55 -8.23
CA GLU A 165 11.11 -4.61 -8.59
C GLU A 165 11.93 -4.26 -9.84
N ASN A 166 11.29 -3.64 -10.82
CA ASN A 166 11.97 -3.26 -12.06
C ASN A 166 12.91 -2.07 -11.87
N SER A 167 12.50 -1.06 -11.10
CA SER A 167 13.35 0.11 -10.81
C SER A 167 14.62 -0.30 -10.07
N LEU A 168 14.52 -1.20 -9.10
CA LEU A 168 15.66 -1.74 -8.36
C LEU A 168 16.62 -2.53 -9.27
N LYS A 169 16.09 -3.33 -10.21
CA LYS A 169 16.90 -4.04 -11.20
C LYS A 169 17.63 -3.08 -12.15
N MET A 170 17.03 -1.93 -12.46
CA MET A 170 17.61 -0.90 -13.33
C MET A 170 18.67 -0.02 -12.66
N LEU A 171 18.66 0.12 -11.33
CA LEU A 171 19.65 0.91 -10.60
C LEU A 171 21.09 0.39 -10.78
N GLY A 172 21.27 -0.89 -11.10
CA GLY A 172 22.61 -1.48 -11.34
C GLY A 172 23.56 -1.45 -10.12
N ASP A 173 23.16 -0.83 -9.02
CA ASP A 173 23.91 -0.70 -7.79
C ASP A 173 23.35 -1.61 -6.69
N LEU A 174 24.12 -2.64 -6.38
CA LEU A 174 23.78 -3.60 -5.32
C LEU A 174 23.67 -2.97 -3.92
N TYR A 175 24.32 -1.83 -3.69
CA TYR A 175 24.23 -1.14 -2.42
C TYR A 175 22.86 -0.47 -2.23
N LEU A 176 22.37 0.20 -3.24
CA LEU A 176 21.03 0.82 -3.20
C LEU A 176 19.92 -0.23 -3.08
N VAL A 177 20.11 -1.39 -3.69
CA VAL A 177 19.21 -2.54 -3.48
C VAL A 177 19.21 -3.00 -2.00
N LYS A 178 20.37 -3.00 -1.34
CA LYS A 178 20.45 -3.34 0.10
C LYS A 178 19.76 -2.27 0.96
N VAL A 179 19.91 -0.99 0.62
CA VAL A 179 19.22 0.12 1.31
C VAL A 179 17.71 -0.04 1.18
N TYR A 180 17.21 -0.29 -0.04
CA TYR A 180 15.80 -0.56 -0.24
C TYR A 180 15.29 -1.77 0.56
N ASN A 181 15.99 -2.90 0.47
CA ASN A 181 15.58 -4.11 1.19
C ASN A 181 15.55 -3.92 2.70
N ALA A 182 16.45 -3.11 3.25
CA ALA A 182 16.44 -2.75 4.67
C ALA A 182 15.21 -1.90 5.01
N ALA A 183 14.88 -0.89 4.19
CA ALA A 183 13.69 -0.08 4.35
C ALA A 183 12.41 -0.93 4.19
N ALA A 184 12.31 -1.72 3.14
CA ALA A 184 11.20 -2.62 2.87
C ALA A 184 10.96 -3.62 4.02
N GLY A 185 12.03 -4.15 4.59
CA GLY A 185 11.97 -5.03 5.76
C GLY A 185 11.45 -4.32 7.01
N ARG A 186 11.94 -3.11 7.29
CA ARG A 186 11.48 -2.30 8.43
C ARG A 186 10.03 -1.86 8.29
N PHE A 187 9.59 -1.54 7.10
CA PHE A 187 8.21 -1.11 6.80
C PHE A 187 7.25 -2.28 6.58
N TYR A 188 7.72 -3.52 6.66
CA TYR A 188 6.93 -4.73 6.42
C TYR A 188 6.20 -4.71 5.07
N LEU A 189 6.82 -4.15 4.03
CA LEU A 189 6.17 -3.94 2.73
C LEU A 189 5.60 -5.23 2.13
N GLU A 190 6.31 -6.36 2.29
CA GLU A 190 5.82 -7.65 1.77
C GLU A 190 4.53 -8.11 2.46
N SER A 191 4.41 -7.90 3.77
CA SER A 191 3.17 -8.19 4.51
C SER A 191 2.01 -7.31 4.06
N TRP A 192 2.28 -6.02 3.77
CA TRP A 192 1.28 -5.11 3.22
C TRP A 192 0.84 -5.53 1.81
N LYS A 193 1.78 -5.91 0.93
CA LYS A 193 1.47 -6.45 -0.42
C LYS A 193 0.56 -7.66 -0.34
N GLU A 194 0.88 -8.59 0.55
CA GLU A 194 0.08 -9.79 0.76
C GLU A 194 -1.33 -9.45 1.29
N SER A 195 -1.44 -8.55 2.27
CA SER A 195 -2.73 -8.07 2.80
C SER A 195 -3.60 -7.48 1.69
N VAL A 196 -3.06 -6.56 0.91
CA VAL A 196 -3.76 -5.90 -0.21
C VAL A 196 -4.21 -6.92 -1.26
N ARG A 197 -3.34 -7.86 -1.66
CA ARG A 197 -3.70 -8.94 -2.61
C ARG A 197 -4.84 -9.80 -2.09
N ASN A 198 -4.78 -10.21 -0.82
CA ASN A 198 -5.79 -11.06 -0.21
C ASN A 198 -7.14 -10.35 -0.09
N LYS A 199 -7.15 -9.09 0.34
CA LYS A 199 -8.36 -8.27 0.39
C LYS A 199 -8.96 -8.08 -1.00
N LEU A 200 -8.14 -7.72 -1.98
CA LEU A 200 -8.58 -7.55 -3.37
C LEU A 200 -9.23 -8.82 -3.93
N ASN A 201 -8.60 -9.97 -3.74
CA ASN A 201 -9.15 -11.26 -4.17
C ASN A 201 -10.47 -11.56 -3.45
N THR A 202 -10.57 -11.27 -2.16
CA THR A 202 -11.80 -11.47 -1.38
C THR A 202 -12.94 -10.60 -1.90
N VAL A 203 -12.70 -9.31 -2.15
CA VAL A 203 -13.70 -8.40 -2.71
C VAL A 203 -14.13 -8.86 -4.10
N MET A 204 -13.19 -9.18 -4.98
CA MET A 204 -13.49 -9.66 -6.33
C MET A 204 -14.33 -10.93 -6.32
N ASN A 205 -13.96 -11.93 -5.52
CA ASN A 205 -14.69 -13.20 -5.40
C ASN A 205 -16.11 -12.97 -4.87
N THR A 206 -16.26 -12.07 -3.89
CA THR A 206 -17.57 -11.71 -3.35
C THR A 206 -18.49 -11.10 -4.41
N TYR A 207 -18.00 -10.16 -5.21
CA TYR A 207 -18.81 -9.57 -6.28
C TYR A 207 -19.05 -10.52 -7.45
N THR A 208 -18.11 -11.40 -7.77
CA THR A 208 -18.32 -12.46 -8.78
C THR A 208 -19.45 -13.40 -8.33
N MET A 209 -19.42 -13.88 -7.10
CA MET A 209 -20.49 -14.70 -6.54
C MET A 209 -21.85 -13.99 -6.55
N LEU A 210 -21.90 -12.70 -6.26
CA LEU A 210 -23.13 -11.90 -6.37
C LEU A 210 -23.63 -11.79 -7.80
N SER A 211 -22.72 -11.65 -8.79
CA SER A 211 -23.06 -11.61 -10.21
C SER A 211 -23.66 -12.94 -10.69
N GLU A 212 -23.01 -14.04 -10.38
CA GLU A 212 -23.47 -15.39 -10.72
C GLU A 212 -24.85 -15.70 -10.14
N LYS A 213 -25.06 -15.36 -8.86
CA LYS A 213 -26.36 -15.53 -8.21
C LYS A 213 -27.47 -14.74 -8.89
N ARG A 214 -27.17 -13.53 -9.38
CA ARG A 214 -28.14 -12.72 -10.15
C ARG A 214 -28.45 -13.32 -11.51
N GLU A 215 -27.45 -13.81 -12.21
CA GLU A 215 -27.65 -14.45 -13.50
C GLU A 215 -28.52 -15.67 -13.35
N ALA A 216 -28.27 -16.51 -12.34
CA ALA A 216 -29.12 -17.66 -12.03
C ALA A 216 -30.56 -17.24 -11.70
N GLN A 217 -30.78 -16.18 -10.94
CA GLN A 217 -32.13 -15.67 -10.66
C GLN A 217 -32.83 -15.16 -11.92
N ARG A 218 -32.13 -14.45 -12.81
CA ARG A 218 -32.69 -14.00 -14.09
C ARG A 218 -33.07 -15.15 -15.00
N MET A 219 -32.23 -16.18 -15.10
CA MET A 219 -32.51 -17.39 -15.84
C MET A 219 -33.77 -18.06 -15.32
N PHE A 220 -33.88 -18.24 -13.99
CA PHE A 220 -35.06 -18.81 -13.37
C PHE A 220 -36.35 -18.02 -13.64
N ILE A 221 -36.30 -16.69 -13.60
CA ILE A 221 -37.47 -15.84 -13.93
C ILE A 221 -37.83 -15.97 -15.41
N LEU A 222 -36.87 -16.07 -16.32
CA LEU A 222 -37.11 -16.30 -17.74
C LEU A 222 -37.76 -17.64 -17.98
N GLU A 223 -37.26 -18.71 -17.38
CA GLU A 223 -37.86 -20.05 -17.45
C GLU A 223 -39.30 -20.05 -16.94
N LEU A 224 -39.54 -19.42 -15.79
CA LEU A 224 -40.88 -19.29 -15.23
C LEU A 224 -41.84 -18.51 -16.15
N SER A 225 -41.33 -17.45 -16.79
CA SER A 225 -42.12 -16.63 -17.73
C SER A 225 -42.50 -17.42 -18.98
N VAL A 226 -41.60 -18.26 -19.50
CA VAL A 226 -41.86 -19.13 -20.65
C VAL A 226 -42.94 -20.19 -20.28
N VAL A 227 -42.81 -20.82 -19.12
CA VAL A 227 -43.84 -21.80 -18.62
C VAL A 227 -45.17 -21.09 -18.45
N ALA A 228 -45.22 -19.90 -17.90
CA ALA A 228 -46.47 -19.15 -17.74
C ALA A 228 -47.13 -18.81 -19.11
N LEU A 229 -46.34 -18.47 -20.13
CA LEU A 229 -46.85 -18.23 -21.48
C LEU A 229 -47.48 -19.51 -22.09
N PHE A 230 -46.81 -20.67 -21.95
CA PHE A 230 -47.36 -21.95 -22.39
C PHE A 230 -48.66 -22.26 -21.69
N ILE A 231 -48.77 -22.05 -20.39
CA ILE A 231 -50.03 -22.25 -19.66
C ILE A 231 -51.15 -21.36 -20.18
N ILE A 232 -50.85 -20.10 -20.45
CA ILE A 232 -51.80 -19.14 -21.00
C ILE A 232 -52.26 -19.59 -22.40
N GLU A 233 -51.36 -20.03 -23.26
CA GLU A 233 -51.63 -20.49 -24.61
C GLU A 233 -52.53 -21.73 -24.59
N ILE A 234 -52.23 -22.72 -23.73
CA ILE A 234 -53.09 -23.90 -23.54
C ILE A 234 -54.48 -23.49 -23.06
N PHE A 235 -54.58 -22.58 -22.10
CA PHE A 235 -55.87 -22.11 -21.59
C PHE A 235 -56.70 -21.39 -22.65
N LEU A 236 -56.09 -20.60 -23.51
CA LEU A 236 -56.75 -19.90 -24.64
C LEU A 236 -57.24 -20.93 -25.67
N PHE A 237 -56.43 -21.94 -25.97
CA PHE A 237 -56.79 -23.00 -26.92
C PHE A 237 -58.02 -23.81 -26.47
N PHE A 238 -58.21 -24.09 -25.19
CA PHE A 238 -59.36 -24.79 -24.66
C PHE A 238 -60.61 -23.89 -24.50
N ARG A 239 -60.47 -22.61 -24.67
CA ARG A 239 -61.59 -21.64 -24.57
C ARG A 239 -62.25 -21.34 -25.91
N GLU A 240 -61.62 -21.65 -27.04
CA GLU A 240 -62.18 -21.65 -28.40
C GLU A 240 -62.89 -22.96 -28.66
#